data_b024a9c778f28a92859fcdb4758ea69c
#
_entry.id   b024a9c778f28a92859fcdb4758ea69c
#
_cell.length_a   1.000
_cell.length_b   1.000
_cell.length_c   1.000
_cell.angle_alpha   90.00
_cell.angle_beta   90.00
_cell.angle_gamma   90.00
#
_symmetry.space_group_name_H-M   'P 1'
#
loop_
_entity.id
_entity.type
_entity.pdbx_description
1 polymer ?
#
loop_
_entity_poly.entity_id
_entity_poly.type
_entity_poly.pdbx_seq_one_letter_code
_entity_poly.pdbx_strand_id
1 'polypeptide(L)'
;MNVKFYNCSSDPAVLNKYLTGEIVLPCQVTDSLDFENPTLLLDLMQAKISKNYALMEGRYYFLEEPEIINGNHVEIRAHIDDLMTHKAAIMNAQIIAERSSSNYENYMEDGMVTDSGKITTKIRKLPEIFDTANVTNNYVIILGGK
;
A
#
# COMPACT_ATOMS: atom_id res chain seq x y z
N MET A 1 14.86 15.71 17.35
CA MET A 1 15.20 15.59 15.92
C MET A 1 14.36 16.54 15.09
N ASN A 2 14.78 16.87 13.85
CA ASN A 2 13.95 17.68 12.96
C ASN A 2 13.13 16.78 12.04
N VAL A 3 11.81 16.96 12.06
CA VAL A 3 10.87 16.21 11.24
C VAL A 3 10.22 17.16 10.22
N LYS A 4 10.10 16.70 8.98
CA LYS A 4 9.41 17.44 7.93
C LYS A 4 7.97 16.97 7.85
N PHE A 5 7.03 17.90 7.96
CA PHE A 5 5.60 17.64 7.89
C PHE A 5 5.01 18.15 6.58
N TYR A 6 4.08 17.40 6.02
CA TYR A 6 3.44 17.67 4.73
C TYR A 6 1.92 17.47 4.81
N ASN A 7 1.23 18.02 3.82
CA ASN A 7 -0.13 17.59 3.48
C ASN A 7 -0.05 16.60 2.33
N CYS A 8 -0.57 15.42 2.53
CA CYS A 8 -0.70 14.39 1.52
C CYS A 8 -2.19 14.22 1.20
N SER A 9 -2.56 14.43 -0.08
CA SER A 9 -3.93 14.22 -0.57
C SER A 9 -4.08 12.91 -1.37
N SER A 10 -2.97 12.17 -1.53
CA SER A 10 -2.96 10.93 -2.30
C SER A 10 -3.49 9.76 -1.49
N ASP A 11 -4.10 8.80 -2.16
CA ASP A 11 -4.50 7.52 -1.57
C ASP A 11 -3.28 6.77 -1.01
N PRO A 12 -3.39 6.09 0.16
CA PRO A 12 -2.31 5.29 0.74
C PRO A 12 -1.72 4.24 -0.20
N ALA A 13 -2.51 3.67 -1.10
CA ALA A 13 -2.07 2.65 -2.06
C ALA A 13 -1.28 3.20 -3.26
N VAL A 14 -1.17 4.53 -3.40
CA VAL A 14 -0.46 5.16 -4.52
C VAL A 14 1.03 5.32 -4.20
N LEU A 15 1.89 4.80 -5.08
CA LEU A 15 3.34 4.90 -4.95
C LEU A 15 3.85 6.36 -5.06
N ASN A 16 3.29 7.15 -6.00
CA ASN A 16 3.67 8.54 -6.21
C ASN A 16 2.73 9.47 -5.46
N LYS A 17 3.06 9.83 -4.22
CA LYS A 17 2.24 10.72 -3.42
C LYS A 17 2.52 12.19 -3.73
N TYR A 18 1.45 12.98 -3.76
CA TYR A 18 1.55 14.43 -3.91
C TYR A 18 1.63 15.09 -2.55
N LEU A 19 2.80 15.62 -2.22
CA LEU A 19 3.10 16.25 -0.94
C LEU A 19 3.17 17.77 -1.10
N THR A 20 2.48 18.52 -0.23
CA THR A 20 2.45 19.98 -0.25
C THR A 20 2.66 20.58 1.13
N GLY A 21 3.08 21.85 1.18
CA GLY A 21 3.15 22.63 2.40
C GLY A 21 4.15 22.09 3.41
N GLU A 22 5.42 21.89 3.00
CA GLU A 22 6.50 21.46 3.89
C GLU A 22 6.67 22.42 5.06
N ILE A 23 6.71 21.87 6.28
CA ILE A 23 7.09 22.57 7.51
C ILE A 23 8.08 21.69 8.25
N VAL A 24 9.17 22.27 8.73
CA VAL A 24 10.18 21.56 9.52
C VAL A 24 10.06 21.94 10.98
N LEU A 25 9.87 20.97 11.85
CA LEU A 25 9.73 21.19 13.29
C LEU A 25 10.64 20.26 14.10
N PRO A 26 11.15 20.76 15.23
CA PRO A 26 11.83 19.93 16.20
C PRO A 26 10.80 19.04 16.92
N CYS A 27 11.02 17.73 16.90
CA CYS A 27 10.21 16.72 17.59
C CYS A 27 11.08 15.83 18.45
N GLN A 28 10.50 15.26 19.50
CA GLN A 28 11.04 14.15 20.24
C GLN A 28 10.28 12.89 19.87
N VAL A 29 11.00 11.77 19.74
CA VAL A 29 10.39 10.46 19.52
C VAL A 29 10.33 9.77 20.88
N THR A 30 9.15 9.40 21.32
CA THR A 30 8.95 8.81 22.64
C THR A 30 9.27 7.32 22.64
N ASP A 31 8.91 6.63 21.53
CA ASP A 31 9.21 5.21 21.33
C ASP A 31 10.35 5.05 20.30
N SER A 32 11.58 5.09 20.80
CA SER A 32 12.78 4.97 19.95
C SER A 32 13.02 3.58 19.36
N LEU A 33 12.27 2.58 19.78
CA LEU A 33 12.43 1.18 19.36
C LEU A 33 11.44 0.74 18.28
N ASP A 34 10.33 1.46 18.09
CA ASP A 34 9.36 1.15 17.05
C ASP A 34 9.54 2.09 15.86
N PHE A 35 10.20 1.61 14.81
CA PHE A 35 10.37 2.37 13.57
C PHE A 35 9.16 2.30 12.65
N GLU A 36 8.25 1.37 12.88
CA GLU A 36 7.04 1.20 12.05
C GLU A 36 5.93 2.14 12.52
N ASN A 37 5.80 2.31 13.85
CA ASN A 37 4.75 3.11 14.47
C ASN A 37 5.32 4.06 15.54
N PRO A 38 6.19 4.99 15.17
CA PRO A 38 6.80 5.89 16.17
C PRO A 38 5.78 6.90 16.69
N THR A 39 5.93 7.25 17.95
CA THR A 39 5.16 8.32 18.59
C THR A 39 5.98 9.59 18.65
N LEU A 40 5.47 10.67 18.07
CA LEU A 40 6.10 11.99 18.02
C LEU A 40 5.54 12.89 19.10
N LEU A 41 6.42 13.51 19.87
CA LEU A 41 6.07 14.51 20.86
C LEU A 41 6.49 15.91 20.37
N LEU A 42 5.53 16.83 20.33
CA LEU A 42 5.71 18.22 19.90
C LEU A 42 5.25 19.18 20.99
N ASP A 43 5.79 20.38 21.01
CA ASP A 43 5.27 21.46 21.83
C ASP A 43 3.88 21.93 21.32
N LEU A 44 2.98 22.25 22.23
CA LEU A 44 1.61 22.66 21.92
C LEU A 44 1.55 23.88 20.99
N MET A 45 2.51 24.79 21.09
CA MET A 45 2.62 25.96 20.20
C MET A 45 2.85 25.57 18.73
N GLN A 46 3.44 24.41 18.49
CA GLN A 46 3.77 23.86 17.16
C GLN A 46 2.68 22.91 16.63
N ALA A 47 1.82 22.43 17.52
CA ALA A 47 0.80 21.42 17.23
C ALA A 47 -0.42 21.94 16.45
N LYS A 48 -0.53 23.23 16.17
CA LYS A 48 -1.55 23.79 15.24
C LYS A 48 -1.36 23.33 13.79
N ILE A 49 -0.62 22.25 13.60
CA ILE A 49 -0.30 21.73 12.29
C ILE A 49 -1.35 20.71 11.91
N SER A 50 -2.25 21.11 11.01
CA SER A 50 -3.14 20.14 10.36
C SER A 50 -2.39 19.41 9.23
N LYS A 51 -1.32 18.70 9.57
CA LYS A 51 -0.53 17.90 8.65
C LYS A 51 -0.84 16.42 8.90
N ASN A 52 -0.95 15.66 7.82
CA ASN A 52 -1.27 14.25 7.87
C ASN A 52 -0.13 13.33 7.41
N TYR A 53 1.04 13.91 7.12
CA TYR A 53 2.16 13.15 6.58
C TYR A 53 3.50 13.71 7.06
N ALA A 54 4.48 12.85 7.30
CA ALA A 54 5.81 13.23 7.78
C ALA A 54 6.94 12.48 7.08
N LEU A 55 8.11 13.15 7.00
CA LEU A 55 9.38 12.55 6.61
C LEU A 55 10.36 12.66 7.78
N MET A 56 10.86 11.52 8.23
CA MET A 56 11.75 11.39 9.36
C MET A 56 12.83 10.35 9.04
N GLU A 57 14.10 10.74 9.13
CA GLU A 57 15.26 9.86 8.86
C GLU A 57 15.18 9.08 7.52
N GLY A 58 14.65 9.72 6.48
CA GLY A 58 14.53 9.12 5.15
C GLY A 58 13.35 8.17 4.97
N ARG A 59 12.49 8.04 5.98
CA ARG A 59 11.27 7.24 5.94
C ARG A 59 10.05 8.14 5.97
N TYR A 60 9.00 7.73 5.28
CA TYR A 60 7.73 8.42 5.20
C TYR A 60 6.70 7.79 6.12
N TYR A 61 5.85 8.64 6.74
CA TYR A 61 4.87 8.23 7.72
C TYR A 61 3.53 8.93 7.49
N PHE A 62 2.44 8.19 7.66
CA PHE A 62 1.11 8.74 7.85
C PHE A 62 0.96 9.16 9.31
N LEU A 63 0.32 10.29 9.55
CA LEU A 63 0.09 10.83 10.88
C LEU A 63 -1.37 10.62 11.28
N GLU A 64 -1.59 10.19 12.52
CA GLU A 64 -2.90 10.18 13.16
C GLU A 64 -3.26 11.57 13.70
N GLU A 65 -4.47 11.70 14.21
CA GLU A 65 -4.91 12.93 14.86
C GLU A 65 -4.08 13.22 16.12
N PRO A 66 -3.66 14.48 16.31
CA PRO A 66 -2.84 14.86 17.46
C PRO A 66 -3.63 14.79 18.77
N GLU A 67 -3.07 14.16 19.78
CA GLU A 67 -3.61 14.12 21.15
C GLU A 67 -2.84 15.07 22.06
N ILE A 68 -3.56 15.89 22.84
CA ILE A 68 -2.93 16.82 23.80
C ILE A 68 -2.62 16.08 25.10
N ILE A 69 -1.32 16.07 25.46
CA ILE A 69 -0.83 15.51 26.70
C ILE A 69 -0.35 16.62 27.63
N ASN A 70 -0.75 16.62 28.89
CA ASN A 70 -0.27 17.50 29.95
C ASN A 70 -0.29 19.02 29.64
N GLY A 71 -1.18 19.46 28.77
CA GLY A 71 -1.41 20.89 28.50
C GLY A 71 -0.29 21.63 27.73
N ASN A 72 0.90 21.08 27.63
CA ASN A 72 2.05 21.71 26.95
C ASN A 72 2.61 20.91 25.78
N HIS A 73 2.25 19.63 25.67
CA HIS A 73 2.76 18.74 24.63
C HIS A 73 1.62 18.09 23.87
N VAL A 74 1.90 17.80 22.62
CA VAL A 74 1.01 17.05 21.74
C VAL A 74 1.72 15.81 21.27
N GLU A 75 1.03 14.69 21.39
CA GLU A 75 1.45 13.39 20.88
C GLU A 75 0.79 13.13 19.56
N ILE A 76 1.57 12.68 18.58
CA ILE A 76 1.10 12.27 17.26
C ILE A 76 1.64 10.88 17.01
N ARG A 77 0.75 9.93 16.82
CA ARG A 77 1.13 8.58 16.37
C ARG A 77 1.34 8.60 14.87
N ALA A 78 2.34 7.86 14.44
CA ALA A 78 2.70 7.77 13.04
C ALA A 78 2.79 6.31 12.59
N HIS A 79 2.39 6.03 11.36
CA HIS A 79 2.51 4.72 10.73
C HIS A 79 3.38 4.83 9.48
N ILE A 80 4.31 3.90 9.31
CA ILE A 80 5.22 3.92 8.18
C ILE A 80 4.44 3.77 6.85
N ASP A 81 4.88 4.53 5.84
CA ASP A 81 4.48 4.35 4.45
C ASP A 81 5.57 3.59 3.71
N ASP A 82 5.45 2.28 3.64
CA ASP A 82 6.42 1.41 2.98
C ASP A 82 6.55 1.69 1.49
N LEU A 83 5.44 2.00 0.82
CA LEU A 83 5.45 2.27 -0.61
C LEU A 83 6.28 3.49 -0.96
N MET A 84 6.09 4.58 -0.21
CA MET A 84 6.84 5.82 -0.47
C MET A 84 8.27 5.73 0.07
N THR A 85 8.48 5.05 1.19
CA THR A 85 9.80 4.83 1.81
C THR A 85 10.70 4.00 0.90
N HIS A 86 10.17 2.93 0.31
CA HIS A 86 10.90 2.02 -0.57
C HIS A 86 10.69 2.30 -2.05
N LYS A 87 10.11 3.45 -2.41
CA LYS A 87 9.78 3.83 -3.78
C LYS A 87 10.95 3.62 -4.76
N ALA A 88 12.16 4.06 -4.40
CA ALA A 88 13.32 3.94 -5.28
C ALA A 88 13.70 2.47 -5.52
N ALA A 89 13.61 1.63 -4.49
CA ALA A 89 13.86 0.20 -4.60
C ALA A 89 12.78 -0.49 -5.46
N ILE A 90 11.51 -0.15 -5.25
CA ILE A 90 10.37 -0.68 -6.01
C ILE A 90 10.49 -0.30 -7.49
N MET A 91 10.81 0.97 -7.81
CA MET A 91 10.95 1.43 -9.19
C MET A 91 12.15 0.86 -9.92
N ASN A 92 13.19 0.46 -9.18
CA ASN A 92 14.40 -0.17 -9.75
C ASN A 92 14.36 -1.70 -9.69
N ALA A 93 13.31 -2.29 -9.11
CA ALA A 93 13.16 -3.73 -9.07
C ALA A 93 13.00 -4.28 -10.50
N GLN A 94 13.71 -5.36 -10.80
CA GLN A 94 13.51 -6.10 -12.04
C GLN A 94 12.20 -6.88 -11.91
N ILE A 95 11.26 -6.54 -12.76
CA ILE A 95 9.97 -7.24 -12.83
C ILE A 95 9.95 -8.02 -14.13
N ILE A 96 9.66 -9.30 -14.03
CA ILE A 96 9.31 -10.12 -15.19
C ILE A 96 7.80 -9.97 -15.34
N ALA A 97 7.39 -9.29 -16.41
CA ALA A 97 5.99 -9.11 -16.75
C ALA A 97 5.75 -9.67 -18.15
N GLU A 98 4.92 -10.68 -18.25
CA GLU A 98 4.44 -11.20 -19.51
C GLU A 98 2.99 -10.77 -19.74
N ARG A 99 2.71 -10.32 -20.94
CA ARG A 99 1.36 -9.96 -21.35
C ARG A 99 0.91 -10.89 -22.46
N SER A 100 -0.05 -11.75 -22.17
CA SER A 100 -0.68 -12.56 -23.21
C SER A 100 -1.52 -11.71 -24.14
N SER A 101 -1.38 -11.92 -25.45
CA SER A 101 -2.20 -11.30 -26.49
C SER A 101 -3.53 -12.02 -26.71
N SER A 102 -3.66 -13.24 -26.19
CA SER A 102 -4.88 -14.05 -26.26
C SER A 102 -5.52 -14.15 -24.88
N ASN A 103 -6.86 -14.11 -24.82
CA ASN A 103 -7.61 -14.11 -23.56
C ASN A 103 -7.44 -15.37 -22.68
N TYR A 104 -6.70 -16.37 -23.16
CA TYR A 104 -6.49 -17.66 -22.46
C TYR A 104 -5.17 -18.29 -22.86
N GLU A 105 -4.05 -17.75 -22.38
CA GLU A 105 -2.82 -18.53 -22.30
C GLU A 105 -2.71 -19.15 -20.93
N ASN A 106 -2.78 -20.48 -20.88
CA ASN A 106 -2.70 -21.27 -19.67
C ASN A 106 -1.27 -21.45 -19.16
N TYR A 107 -0.28 -20.91 -19.84
CA TYR A 107 1.14 -21.11 -19.51
C TYR A 107 1.90 -19.81 -19.72
N MET A 108 2.60 -19.37 -18.71
CA MET A 108 3.73 -18.46 -18.90
C MET A 108 4.90 -19.29 -19.39
N GLU A 109 5.29 -19.13 -20.64
CA GLU A 109 6.55 -19.66 -21.15
C GLU A 109 7.71 -18.70 -20.76
N ASP A 110 7.96 -18.58 -19.48
CA ASP A 110 9.14 -17.90 -19.00
C ASP A 110 10.17 -18.93 -18.58
N GLY A 111 11.29 -19.01 -19.29
CA GLY A 111 12.37 -19.93 -18.98
C GLY A 111 13.03 -19.69 -17.61
N MET A 112 12.67 -18.61 -16.91
CA MET A 112 13.15 -18.29 -15.56
C MET A 112 12.18 -18.72 -14.46
N VAL A 113 10.91 -18.90 -14.76
CA VAL A 113 9.92 -19.36 -13.79
C VAL A 113 9.67 -20.84 -13.98
N THR A 114 10.33 -21.66 -13.18
CA THR A 114 10.01 -23.08 -13.10
C THR A 114 8.71 -23.24 -12.33
N ASP A 115 7.58 -23.21 -13.04
CA ASP A 115 6.29 -23.57 -12.46
C ASP A 115 6.25 -25.07 -12.16
N SER A 116 6.21 -25.41 -10.87
CA SER A 116 6.02 -26.77 -10.41
C SER A 116 4.55 -27.16 -10.29
N GLY A 117 3.64 -26.26 -10.61
CA GLY A 117 2.18 -26.42 -10.45
C GLY A 117 1.45 -26.50 -11.78
N LYS A 118 1.11 -27.71 -12.23
CA LYS A 118 0.26 -27.90 -13.39
C LYS A 118 -1.20 -27.56 -13.04
N ILE A 119 -1.63 -26.35 -13.34
CA ILE A 119 -3.04 -25.97 -13.22
C ILE A 119 -3.80 -26.56 -14.41
N THR A 120 -4.59 -27.61 -14.18
CA THR A 120 -5.46 -28.18 -15.20
C THR A 120 -6.85 -27.57 -15.06
N THR A 121 -7.19 -26.63 -15.93
CA THR A 121 -8.55 -26.08 -15.99
C THR A 121 -9.41 -26.96 -16.89
N LYS A 122 -10.40 -27.65 -16.32
CA LYS A 122 -11.41 -28.39 -17.08
C LYS A 122 -12.65 -27.53 -17.23
N ILE A 123 -12.90 -27.03 -18.43
CA ILE A 123 -14.14 -26.36 -18.76
C ILE A 123 -15.15 -27.46 -19.14
N ARG A 124 -16.19 -27.65 -18.36
CA ARG A 124 -17.33 -28.47 -18.72
C ARG A 124 -18.48 -27.58 -19.18
N LYS A 125 -18.89 -27.69 -20.41
CA LYS A 125 -20.19 -27.15 -20.84
C LYS A 125 -21.28 -27.97 -20.16
N LEU A 126 -22.07 -27.33 -19.34
CA LEU A 126 -23.29 -27.97 -18.81
C LEU A 126 -24.28 -28.07 -19.98
N PRO A 127 -24.97 -29.22 -20.11
CA PRO A 127 -26.02 -29.35 -21.11
C PRO A 127 -27.12 -28.31 -20.87
N GLU A 128 -27.81 -27.91 -21.90
CA GLU A 128 -28.77 -26.80 -22.00
C GLU A 128 -30.00 -26.87 -21.07
N ILE A 129 -29.96 -27.71 -20.04
CA ILE A 129 -31.05 -27.87 -19.05
C ILE A 129 -31.29 -26.56 -18.26
N PHE A 130 -30.35 -25.59 -18.32
CA PHE A 130 -30.49 -24.28 -17.70
C PHE A 130 -30.82 -23.14 -18.70
N ASP A 131 -31.18 -23.50 -19.91
CA ASP A 131 -31.68 -22.54 -20.87
C ASP A 131 -33.15 -22.20 -20.54
N THR A 132 -33.32 -21.35 -19.52
CA THR A 132 -34.51 -20.53 -19.40
C THR A 132 -34.28 -19.32 -20.30
N ALA A 133 -34.97 -19.29 -21.40
CA ALA A 133 -34.98 -18.20 -22.36
C ALA A 133 -34.82 -16.84 -21.67
N ASN A 134 -33.73 -16.11 -21.97
CA ASN A 134 -33.37 -14.75 -21.57
C ASN A 134 -32.35 -14.55 -20.42
N VAL A 135 -31.58 -15.51 -19.98
CA VAL A 135 -30.48 -15.24 -19.05
C VAL A 135 -29.15 -15.69 -19.67
N THR A 136 -28.40 -14.76 -20.23
CA THR A 136 -27.02 -14.92 -20.67
C THR A 136 -26.10 -14.91 -19.44
N ASN A 137 -26.22 -15.89 -18.57
CA ASN A 137 -25.30 -16.06 -17.46
C ASN A 137 -24.32 -17.19 -17.78
N ASN A 138 -23.11 -16.81 -18.17
CA ASN A 138 -22.01 -17.76 -18.30
C ASN A 138 -21.40 -17.99 -16.92
N TYR A 139 -21.60 -19.17 -16.36
CA TYR A 139 -20.96 -19.58 -15.12
C TYR A 139 -19.65 -20.31 -15.42
N VAL A 140 -18.56 -19.84 -14.82
CA VAL A 140 -17.29 -20.56 -14.83
C VAL A 140 -17.10 -21.18 -13.46
N ILE A 141 -17.11 -22.51 -13.38
CA ILE A 141 -16.80 -23.23 -12.15
C ILE A 141 -15.34 -23.67 -12.23
N ILE A 142 -14.49 -23.10 -11.39
CA ILE A 142 -13.10 -23.52 -11.26
C ILE A 142 -13.01 -24.52 -10.12
N LEU A 143 -12.78 -25.79 -10.44
CA LEU A 143 -12.52 -26.83 -9.45
C LEU A 143 -11.00 -26.99 -9.32
N GLY A 144 -10.45 -26.49 -8.21
CA GLY A 144 -9.08 -26.77 -7.81
C GLY A 144 -8.99 -28.22 -7.30
N GLY A 145 -8.24 -29.06 -8.00
CA GLY A 145 -7.87 -30.40 -7.53
C GLY A 145 -6.49 -30.37 -6.87
N LYS A 146 -6.33 -31.11 -5.75
CA LYS A 146 -5.03 -31.41 -5.14
C LYS A 146 -4.21 -32.32 -6.05
#